data_04c3465c1a0731c086a09100723a78b4
#
_entry.id   04c3465c1a0731c086a09100723a78b4
#
_cell.length_a   1.000
_cell.length_b   1.000
_cell.length_c   1.000
_cell.angle_alpha   90.00
_cell.angle_beta   90.00
_cell.angle_gamma   90.00
#
_symmetry.space_group_name_H-M   'P 1'
#
loop_
_entity.id
_entity.type
_entity.pdbx_description
1 polymer ?
#
loop_
_entity_poly.entity_id
_entity_poly.type
_entity_poly.pdbx_seq_one_letter_code
_entity_poly.pdbx_strand_id
1 'polypeptide(L)'
;MNILILNGPNLNLLGRREPGIYGTRSFDDFFPELKAAFPALTLTTFQSNHEGEILDKLHEIGFTHHGIVLNAGGYTHTSVALADAVAAIATPVVEVHLSNLAAREKFRQKSLFGGHCAGSISGFGLESYRLALQWFVNQQPKRVGFRV
;
A
#
# COMPACT_ATOMS: atom_id res chain seq x y z
N MET A 1 -1.12 -5.66 -15.38
CA MET A 1 -0.31 -5.72 -14.14
C MET A 1 -1.20 -6.10 -12.99
N ASN A 2 -0.79 -7.10 -12.24
CA ASN A 2 -1.47 -7.53 -11.02
C ASN A 2 -0.87 -6.79 -9.81
N ILE A 3 -1.68 -5.96 -9.17
CA ILE A 3 -1.29 -5.17 -8.01
C ILE A 3 -2.18 -5.56 -6.82
N LEU A 4 -1.57 -5.89 -5.70
CA LEU A 4 -2.27 -6.10 -4.44
C LEU A 4 -2.19 -4.83 -3.59
N ILE A 5 -3.32 -4.39 -3.06
CA ILE A 5 -3.38 -3.42 -1.98
C ILE A 5 -3.53 -4.18 -0.67
N LEU A 6 -2.52 -4.10 0.17
CA LEU A 6 -2.45 -4.81 1.45
C LEU A 6 -2.62 -3.81 2.58
N ASN A 7 -3.72 -3.93 3.30
CA ASN A 7 -4.07 -3.08 4.44
C ASN A 7 -3.91 -3.82 5.76
N GLY A 8 -3.22 -3.19 6.67
CA GLY A 8 -2.93 -3.71 8.01
C GLY A 8 -4.03 -3.43 9.04
N PRO A 9 -3.67 -3.50 10.33
CA PRO A 9 -4.61 -3.45 11.43
C PRO A 9 -5.39 -2.13 11.46
N ASN A 10 -6.63 -2.24 11.83
CA ASN A 10 -7.57 -1.13 12.01
C ASN A 10 -8.01 -0.42 10.71
N LEU A 11 -7.46 -0.77 9.56
CA LEU A 11 -7.87 -0.18 8.28
C LEU A 11 -9.30 -0.62 7.89
N ASN A 12 -9.80 -1.72 8.44
CA ASN A 12 -11.20 -2.13 8.34
C ASN A 12 -12.17 -1.16 9.05
N LEU A 13 -11.65 -0.33 9.97
CA LEU A 13 -12.44 0.67 10.70
C LEU A 13 -12.35 2.07 10.05
N LEU A 14 -11.72 2.18 8.88
CA LEU A 14 -11.62 3.44 8.17
C LEU A 14 -13.02 4.01 7.89
N GLY A 15 -13.19 5.29 8.17
CA GLY A 15 -14.49 5.97 8.13
C GLY A 15 -15.25 6.00 9.47
N ARG A 16 -14.86 5.16 10.43
CA ARG A 16 -15.48 5.07 11.77
C ARG A 16 -14.60 5.60 12.89
N ARG A 17 -13.27 5.50 12.74
CA ARG A 17 -12.30 5.96 13.75
C ARG A 17 -11.58 7.23 13.29
N GLU A 18 -11.34 8.13 14.25
CA GLU A 18 -10.53 9.33 14.05
C GLU A 18 -10.79 10.02 12.68
N PRO A 19 -12.05 10.43 12.37
CA PRO A 19 -12.38 10.98 11.04
C PRO A 19 -11.54 12.19 10.66
N GLY A 20 -11.08 12.98 11.64
CA GLY A 20 -10.21 14.14 11.43
C GLY A 20 -8.82 13.77 10.90
N ILE A 21 -8.38 12.50 11.08
CA ILE A 21 -7.08 12.01 10.60
C ILE A 21 -7.24 11.18 9.33
N TYR A 22 -8.21 10.25 9.31
CA TYR A 22 -8.35 9.22 8.28
C TYR A 22 -9.50 9.49 7.30
N GLY A 23 -10.36 10.50 7.54
CA GLY A 23 -11.55 10.78 6.76
C GLY A 23 -12.77 9.93 7.15
N THR A 24 -13.88 10.15 6.46
CA THR A 24 -15.20 9.55 6.78
C THR A 24 -15.58 8.39 5.86
N ARG A 25 -14.85 8.14 4.77
CA ARG A 25 -15.11 7.06 3.83
C ARG A 25 -14.38 5.79 4.26
N SER A 26 -15.04 4.63 4.07
CA SER A 26 -14.37 3.34 4.21
C SER A 26 -13.48 3.04 3.01
N PHE A 27 -12.52 2.12 3.19
CA PHE A 27 -11.73 1.63 2.07
C PHE A 27 -12.60 0.86 1.07
N ASP A 28 -13.56 0.10 1.55
CA ASP A 28 -14.47 -0.68 0.70
C ASP A 28 -15.34 0.22 -0.20
N ASP A 29 -15.73 1.41 0.27
CA ASP A 29 -16.41 2.41 -0.54
C ASP A 29 -15.50 3.03 -1.60
N PHE A 30 -14.21 3.18 -1.28
CA PHE A 30 -13.22 3.81 -2.15
C PHE A 30 -12.64 2.85 -3.20
N PHE A 31 -12.52 1.58 -2.89
CA PHE A 31 -11.87 0.59 -3.76
C PHE A 31 -12.49 0.48 -5.16
N PRO A 32 -13.83 0.48 -5.33
CA PRO A 32 -14.43 0.50 -6.67
C PRO A 32 -14.02 1.70 -7.52
N GLU A 33 -13.82 2.87 -6.90
CA GLU A 33 -13.32 4.07 -7.62
C GLU A 33 -11.88 3.88 -8.09
N LEU A 34 -11.04 3.24 -7.29
CA LEU A 34 -9.67 2.90 -7.71
C LEU A 34 -9.67 1.96 -8.91
N LYS A 35 -10.50 0.93 -8.88
CA LYS A 35 -10.62 -0.02 -9.99
C LYS A 35 -11.08 0.68 -11.27
N ALA A 36 -12.04 1.58 -11.17
CA ALA A 36 -12.53 2.36 -12.31
C ALA A 36 -11.48 3.33 -12.85
N ALA A 37 -10.67 3.93 -11.98
CA ALA A 37 -9.64 4.88 -12.36
C ALA A 37 -8.42 4.22 -13.04
N PHE A 38 -8.19 2.93 -12.77
CA PHE A 38 -7.03 2.18 -13.30
C PHE A 38 -7.48 0.90 -14.02
N PRO A 39 -8.21 1.02 -15.14
CA PRO A 39 -8.76 -0.15 -15.84
C PRO A 39 -7.68 -1.06 -16.44
N ALA A 40 -6.46 -0.56 -16.63
CA ALA A 40 -5.33 -1.35 -17.11
C ALA A 40 -4.67 -2.21 -16.01
N LEU A 41 -5.03 -1.98 -14.74
CA LEU A 41 -4.52 -2.75 -13.62
C LEU A 41 -5.54 -3.80 -13.18
N THR A 42 -5.05 -4.98 -12.83
CA THR A 42 -5.84 -5.99 -12.11
C THR A 42 -5.59 -5.77 -10.63
N LEU A 43 -6.52 -5.07 -9.96
CA LEU A 43 -6.41 -4.73 -8.56
C LEU A 43 -7.10 -5.78 -7.70
N THR A 44 -6.40 -6.24 -6.69
CA THR A 44 -6.93 -7.05 -5.60
C THR A 44 -6.60 -6.37 -4.28
N THR A 45 -7.35 -6.73 -3.23
CA THR A 45 -7.15 -6.18 -1.90
C THR A 45 -7.15 -7.28 -0.85
N PHE A 46 -6.41 -7.07 0.22
CA PHE A 46 -6.39 -7.92 1.40
C PHE A 46 -6.23 -7.04 2.63
N GLN A 47 -7.01 -7.33 3.66
CA GLN A 47 -6.90 -6.62 4.93
C GLN A 47 -6.82 -7.63 6.06
N SER A 48 -5.93 -7.41 7.01
CA SER A 48 -5.86 -8.21 8.24
C SER A 48 -5.35 -7.37 9.41
N ASN A 49 -5.85 -7.70 10.59
CA ASN A 49 -5.33 -7.18 11.85
C ASN A 49 -4.19 -8.05 12.41
N HIS A 50 -3.94 -9.22 11.79
CA HIS A 50 -2.97 -10.19 12.25
C HIS A 50 -1.64 -10.04 11.50
N GLU A 51 -0.57 -9.78 12.23
CA GLU A 51 0.78 -9.64 11.66
C GLU A 51 1.17 -10.88 10.83
N GLY A 52 0.92 -12.08 11.37
CA GLY A 52 1.24 -13.34 10.69
C GLY A 52 0.49 -13.52 9.37
N GLU A 53 -0.77 -13.12 9.29
CA GLU A 53 -1.54 -13.18 8.03
C GLU A 53 -0.99 -12.22 6.98
N ILE A 54 -0.54 -11.03 7.40
CA ILE A 54 0.10 -10.06 6.51
C ILE A 54 1.42 -10.63 5.98
N LEU A 55 2.23 -11.23 6.85
CA LEU A 55 3.46 -11.92 6.47
C LEU A 55 3.19 -13.03 5.45
N ASP A 56 2.23 -13.90 5.73
CA ASP A 56 1.87 -15.01 4.85
C ASP A 56 1.41 -14.50 3.48
N LYS A 57 0.65 -13.41 3.46
CA LYS A 57 0.21 -12.79 2.21
C LYS A 57 1.38 -12.21 1.41
N LEU A 58 2.32 -11.55 2.05
CA LEU A 58 3.54 -11.05 1.40
C LEU A 58 4.35 -12.19 0.80
N HIS A 59 4.49 -13.31 1.52
CA HIS A 59 5.19 -14.49 1.01
C HIS A 59 4.46 -15.13 -0.18
N GLU A 60 3.13 -15.22 -0.10
CA GLU A 60 2.29 -15.81 -1.15
C GLU A 60 2.44 -15.08 -2.49
N ILE A 61 2.43 -13.75 -2.46
CA ILE A 61 2.38 -12.94 -3.68
C ILE A 61 3.69 -12.27 -4.04
N GLY A 62 4.66 -12.30 -3.15
CA GLY A 62 5.89 -11.50 -3.23
C GLY A 62 6.83 -11.86 -4.38
N PHE A 63 6.55 -12.93 -5.13
CA PHE A 63 7.32 -13.37 -6.30
C PHE A 63 6.47 -13.52 -7.55
N THR A 64 5.18 -13.23 -7.49
CA THR A 64 4.23 -13.46 -8.59
C THR A 64 3.52 -12.21 -9.04
N HIS A 65 3.28 -11.25 -8.15
CA HIS A 65 2.62 -9.98 -8.47
C HIS A 65 3.60 -8.96 -9.06
N HIS A 66 3.06 -7.99 -9.78
CA HIS A 66 3.83 -6.90 -10.37
C HIS A 66 4.07 -5.76 -9.38
N GLY A 67 3.25 -5.67 -8.35
CA GLY A 67 3.41 -4.65 -7.32
C GLY A 67 2.53 -4.88 -6.10
N ILE A 68 2.94 -4.28 -5.01
CA ILE A 68 2.21 -4.27 -3.75
C ILE A 68 2.13 -2.82 -3.27
N VAL A 69 0.92 -2.38 -2.94
CA VAL A 69 0.70 -1.15 -2.18
C VAL A 69 0.45 -1.56 -0.73
N LEU A 70 1.36 -1.22 0.16
CA LEU A 70 1.34 -1.66 1.55
C LEU A 70 1.04 -0.50 2.50
N ASN A 71 -0.10 -0.57 3.15
CA ASN A 71 -0.44 0.25 4.30
C ASN A 71 -0.51 -0.66 5.54
N ALA A 72 0.62 -0.81 6.21
CA ALA A 72 0.74 -1.75 7.34
C ALA A 72 0.17 -1.18 8.66
N GLY A 73 -0.40 0.03 8.63
CA GLY A 73 -0.92 0.65 9.84
C GLY A 73 0.15 0.80 10.91
N GLY A 74 -0.19 0.54 12.17
CA GLY A 74 0.74 0.65 13.29
C GLY A 74 1.92 -0.32 13.22
N TYR A 75 1.81 -1.44 12.50
CA TYR A 75 2.93 -2.37 12.33
C TYR A 75 4.11 -1.77 11.55
N THR A 76 3.89 -0.69 10.84
CA THR A 76 4.96 0.09 10.17
C THR A 76 6.09 0.46 11.13
N HIS A 77 5.73 0.74 12.39
CA HIS A 77 6.62 1.30 13.39
C HIS A 77 7.14 0.27 14.39
N THR A 78 6.62 -0.95 14.35
CA THR A 78 6.88 -1.98 15.38
C THR A 78 7.32 -3.32 14.83
N SER A 79 6.98 -3.67 13.59
CA SER A 79 7.20 -5.02 13.08
C SER A 79 8.52 -5.15 12.32
N VAL A 80 9.52 -5.70 13.00
CA VAL A 80 10.76 -6.15 12.35
C VAL A 80 10.48 -7.30 11.38
N ALA A 81 9.54 -8.18 11.71
CA ALA A 81 9.19 -9.30 10.84
C ALA A 81 8.63 -8.84 9.50
N LEU A 82 7.79 -7.80 9.47
CA LEU A 82 7.32 -7.19 8.21
C LEU A 82 8.48 -6.55 7.43
N ALA A 83 9.37 -5.87 8.12
CA ALA A 83 10.54 -5.28 7.48
C ALA A 83 11.40 -6.35 6.78
N ASP A 84 11.63 -7.47 7.45
CA ASP A 84 12.39 -8.60 6.89
C ASP A 84 11.67 -9.22 5.69
N ALA A 85 10.34 -9.36 5.75
CA ALA A 85 9.54 -9.89 4.64
C ALA A 85 9.59 -8.96 3.41
N VAL A 86 9.43 -7.67 3.60
CA VAL A 86 9.51 -6.69 2.50
C VAL A 86 10.90 -6.71 1.86
N ALA A 87 11.95 -6.85 2.65
CA ALA A 87 13.31 -6.97 2.15
C ALA A 87 13.56 -8.26 1.35
N ALA A 88 12.87 -9.36 1.71
CA ALA A 88 13.09 -10.68 1.15
C ALA A 88 12.36 -10.93 -0.17
N ILE A 89 11.21 -10.29 -0.41
CA ILE A 89 10.40 -10.52 -1.61
C ILE A 89 10.94 -9.75 -2.82
N ALA A 90 10.64 -10.25 -4.01
CA ALA A 90 11.09 -9.64 -5.27
C ALA A 90 10.12 -8.59 -5.81
N THR A 91 8.82 -8.72 -5.51
CA THR A 91 7.79 -7.79 -5.96
C THR A 91 8.02 -6.41 -5.35
N PRO A 92 8.07 -5.33 -6.14
CA PRO A 92 8.25 -3.98 -5.60
C PRO A 92 7.08 -3.57 -4.73
N VAL A 93 7.39 -2.94 -3.61
CA VAL A 93 6.43 -2.45 -2.62
C VAL A 93 6.46 -0.92 -2.61
N VAL A 94 5.30 -0.30 -2.68
CA VAL A 94 5.11 1.12 -2.37
C VAL A 94 4.40 1.22 -1.03
N GLU A 95 5.05 1.88 -0.07
CA GLU A 95 4.49 2.15 1.25
C GLU A 95 3.49 3.31 1.18
N VAL A 96 2.32 3.13 1.79
CA VAL A 96 1.27 4.14 1.84
C VAL A 96 0.81 4.38 3.27
N HIS A 97 0.64 5.64 3.61
CA HIS A 97 0.00 6.10 4.84
C HIS A 97 -0.99 7.20 4.51
N LEU A 98 -2.18 7.14 5.10
CA LEU A 98 -3.22 8.15 4.87
C LEU A 98 -2.89 9.47 5.56
N SER A 99 -2.40 9.39 6.81
CA SER A 99 -2.02 10.56 7.59
C SER A 99 -0.65 11.10 7.19
N ASN A 100 -0.42 12.38 7.44
CA ASN A 100 0.92 12.95 7.36
C ASN A 100 1.72 12.51 8.58
N LEU A 101 2.62 11.55 8.40
CA LEU A 101 3.41 10.96 9.48
C LEU A 101 4.28 11.99 10.20
N ALA A 102 4.76 13.00 9.50
CA ALA A 102 5.57 14.06 10.10
C ALA A 102 4.79 14.90 11.13
N ALA A 103 3.46 14.89 11.05
CA ALA A 103 2.56 15.59 11.98
C ALA A 103 2.05 14.70 13.13
N ARG A 104 2.47 13.44 13.16
CA ARG A 104 2.04 12.45 14.17
C ARG A 104 3.06 12.34 15.30
N GLU A 105 2.77 11.47 16.27
CA GLU A 105 3.67 11.17 17.37
C GLU A 105 5.04 10.72 16.82
N LYS A 106 6.11 11.00 17.56
CA LYS A 106 7.48 10.75 17.11
C LYS A 106 7.70 9.29 16.68
N PHE A 107 7.11 8.32 17.38
CA PHE A 107 7.26 6.89 17.06
C PHE A 107 6.60 6.51 15.72
N ARG A 108 5.65 7.32 15.21
CA ARG A 108 5.00 7.11 13.92
C ARG A 108 5.76 7.75 12.75
N GLN A 109 6.80 8.51 13.02
CA GLN A 109 7.57 9.22 12.00
C GLN A 109 8.61 8.33 11.32
N LYS A 110 8.89 7.15 11.89
CA LYS A 110 9.87 6.20 11.36
C LYS A 110 9.19 4.92 10.88
N SER A 111 9.45 4.55 9.63
CA SER A 111 9.09 3.27 9.07
C SER A 111 10.25 2.28 9.20
N LEU A 112 9.97 1.06 9.67
CA LEU A 112 10.97 0.00 9.75
C LEU A 112 11.27 -0.64 8.39
N PHE A 113 10.39 -0.51 7.41
CA PHE A 113 10.55 -1.13 6.10
C PHE A 113 10.60 -0.14 4.93
N GLY A 114 10.44 1.15 5.17
CA GLY A 114 10.45 2.16 4.10
C GLY A 114 11.71 2.14 3.25
N GLY A 115 12.86 1.83 3.84
CA GLY A 115 14.12 1.68 3.13
C GLY A 115 14.18 0.49 2.17
N HIS A 116 13.29 -0.49 2.30
CA HIS A 116 13.18 -1.65 1.42
C HIS A 116 12.08 -1.49 0.37
N CYS A 117 11.29 -0.43 0.46
CA CYS A 117 10.25 -0.10 -0.52
C CYS A 117 10.81 0.66 -1.71
N ALA A 118 10.11 0.61 -2.84
CA ALA A 118 10.43 1.43 -4.01
C ALA A 118 10.22 2.92 -3.71
N GLY A 119 9.29 3.25 -2.83
CA GLY A 119 9.03 4.60 -2.35
C GLY A 119 7.94 4.60 -1.29
N SER A 120 7.72 5.77 -0.69
CA SER A 120 6.71 5.99 0.36
C SER A 120 5.85 7.20 0.02
N ILE A 121 4.56 7.09 0.25
CA ILE A 121 3.58 8.16 0.08
C ILE A 121 2.80 8.29 1.38
N SER A 122 2.73 9.49 1.92
CA SER A 122 1.98 9.75 3.15
C SER A 122 1.30 11.12 3.11
N GLY A 123 0.16 11.24 3.80
CA GLY A 123 -0.44 12.53 4.10
C GLY A 123 -1.59 12.97 3.20
N PHE A 124 -1.92 12.24 2.16
CA PHE A 124 -2.96 12.63 1.20
C PHE A 124 -4.27 11.86 1.37
N GLY A 125 -4.50 11.26 2.54
CA GLY A 125 -5.68 10.46 2.80
C GLY A 125 -5.80 9.29 1.81
N LEU A 126 -7.00 8.98 1.38
CA LEU A 126 -7.26 7.92 0.41
C LEU A 126 -6.58 8.17 -0.95
N GLU A 127 -6.33 9.41 -1.32
CA GLU A 127 -5.58 9.74 -2.54
C GLU A 127 -4.16 9.18 -2.55
N SER A 128 -3.59 8.87 -1.39
CA SER A 128 -2.28 8.24 -1.28
C SER A 128 -2.23 6.90 -2.03
N TYR A 129 -3.31 6.11 -1.99
CA TYR A 129 -3.43 4.88 -2.78
C TYR A 129 -3.43 5.15 -4.28
N ARG A 130 -4.15 6.18 -4.72
CA ARG A 130 -4.20 6.57 -6.15
C ARG A 130 -2.83 6.96 -6.66
N LEU A 131 -2.08 7.73 -5.90
CA LEU A 131 -0.71 8.14 -6.24
C LEU A 131 0.23 6.95 -6.36
N ALA A 132 0.11 5.97 -5.45
CA ALA A 132 0.90 4.74 -5.52
C ALA A 132 0.59 3.92 -6.79
N LEU A 133 -0.68 3.77 -7.14
CA LEU A 133 -1.08 3.07 -8.35
C LEU A 133 -0.61 3.79 -9.62
N GLN A 134 -0.63 5.12 -9.62
CA GLN A 134 -0.12 5.91 -10.73
C GLN A 134 1.38 5.68 -10.94
N TRP A 135 2.16 5.54 -9.86
CA TRP A 135 3.56 5.21 -9.97
C TRP A 135 3.77 3.86 -10.68
N PHE A 136 3.01 2.83 -10.31
CA PHE A 136 3.08 1.52 -10.97
C PHE A 136 2.72 1.59 -12.46
N VAL A 137 1.68 2.33 -12.82
CA VAL A 137 1.30 2.54 -14.23
C VAL A 137 2.46 3.16 -15.01
N ASN A 138 3.15 4.11 -14.42
CA ASN A 138 4.27 4.81 -15.06
C ASN A 138 5.52 3.91 -15.22
N GLN A 139 5.62 2.79 -14.50
CA GLN A 139 6.72 1.83 -14.62
C GLN A 139 6.51 0.84 -15.78
N GLN A 140 5.34 0.78 -16.38
CA GLN A 140 5.13 -0.08 -17.55
C GLN A 140 6.07 0.34 -18.67
N PRO A 141 6.76 -0.60 -19.34
CA PRO A 141 7.54 -0.26 -20.51
C PRO A 141 6.62 0.42 -21.53
N LYS A 142 6.93 1.66 -21.86
CA LYS A 142 6.26 2.34 -22.98
C LYS A 142 6.42 1.41 -24.17
N ARG A 143 5.30 0.95 -24.76
CA ARG A 143 5.36 0.25 -26.04
C ARG A 143 6.05 1.20 -27.00
N VAL A 144 7.30 0.93 -27.30
CA VAL A 144 7.99 1.58 -28.40
C VAL A 144 7.28 1.06 -29.64
N GLY A 145 6.39 1.89 -30.19
CA GLY A 145 5.82 1.61 -31.49
C GLY A 145 6.94 1.58 -32.49
N PHE A 146 7.30 0.38 -32.94
CA PHE A 146 8.09 0.29 -34.17
C PHE A 146 7.25 0.91 -35.26
N ARG A 147 7.63 2.11 -35.71
CA ARG A 147 7.21 2.60 -36.99
C ARG A 147 7.98 1.77 -38.04
N VAL A 148 7.24 0.90 -38.67
CA VAL A 148 7.72 0.27 -39.92
C VAL A 148 7.76 1.34 -40.99
#